data_7c2449c71f9f16dbd3be3fc5f91e7abb
#
_entry.id   7c2449c71f9f16dbd3be3fc5f91e7abb
#
_cell.length_a   1.000
_cell.length_b   1.000
_cell.length_c   1.000
_cell.angle_alpha   90.00
_cell.angle_beta   90.00
_cell.angle_gamma   90.00
#
_symmetry.space_group_name_H-M   'P 1'
#
loop_
_entity.id
_entity.type
_entity.pdbx_description
1 polymer ?
#
loop_
_entity_poly.entity_id
_entity_poly.type
_entity_poly.pdbx_seq_one_letter_code
_entity_poly.pdbx_strand_id
1 'polypeptide(L)'
;LMREIPGMVVINPSDDVEARAAVHAAYDHVGPVYLRFGRLAVPVINDREDYKFEIGKGIVLKEGTDVTIFATGLEVSESLEAAKMLEKDAISAEVINIRTIKPIDEELVVASATKTKKVVTVEEHSVIGGLGSAVAEVLCEKAPTKMMRIGVNDRFGESGPAVELIHKYELDAEGICKIIQQVQRRLSYRRIWQSFFA
;
A
#
# COMPACT_ATOMS: atom_id res chain seq x y z
N LEU A 1 11.06 -6.21 -11.76
CA LEU A 1 11.18 -7.02 -12.99
C LEU A 1 9.84 -7.22 -13.67
N MET A 2 8.83 -7.84 -13.01
CA MET A 2 7.56 -8.18 -13.67
C MET A 2 6.76 -6.96 -14.15
N ARG A 3 6.86 -5.82 -13.46
CA ARG A 3 6.22 -4.57 -13.93
C ARG A 3 6.78 -4.06 -15.26
N GLU A 4 8.04 -4.33 -15.56
CA GLU A 4 8.72 -3.84 -16.78
C GLU A 4 8.32 -4.60 -18.05
N ILE A 5 7.82 -5.83 -17.90
CA ILE A 5 7.47 -6.69 -19.04
C ILE A 5 6.21 -6.14 -19.70
N PRO A 6 6.25 -5.81 -21.03
CA PRO A 6 5.08 -5.35 -21.77
C PRO A 6 3.91 -6.35 -21.68
N GLY A 7 2.69 -5.85 -21.45
CA GLY A 7 1.47 -6.66 -21.36
C GLY A 7 1.35 -7.52 -20.09
N MET A 8 2.35 -7.59 -19.22
CA MET A 8 2.29 -8.34 -17.98
C MET A 8 1.31 -7.68 -17.01
N VAL A 9 0.34 -8.45 -16.52
CA VAL A 9 -0.50 -8.07 -15.36
C VAL A 9 0.21 -8.52 -14.09
N VAL A 10 0.26 -7.66 -13.06
CA VAL A 10 0.92 -7.97 -11.77
C VAL A 10 -0.09 -7.83 -10.65
N ILE A 11 -0.39 -8.94 -9.99
CA ILE A 11 -1.39 -9.05 -8.92
C ILE A 11 -0.72 -9.52 -7.62
N ASN A 12 -1.05 -8.88 -6.50
CA ASN A 12 -0.58 -9.25 -5.17
C ASN A 12 -1.77 -9.23 -4.20
N PRO A 13 -2.48 -10.36 -4.03
CA PRO A 13 -3.68 -10.43 -3.21
C PRO A 13 -3.33 -10.32 -1.71
N SER A 14 -4.28 -9.77 -0.94
CA SER A 14 -4.13 -9.46 0.48
C SER A 14 -4.55 -10.59 1.43
N ASP A 15 -5.40 -11.51 0.97
CA ASP A 15 -5.86 -12.68 1.74
C ASP A 15 -6.25 -13.85 0.82
N ASP A 16 -6.77 -14.94 1.39
CA ASP A 16 -7.13 -16.14 0.62
C ASP A 16 -8.40 -15.95 -0.23
N VAL A 17 -9.35 -15.15 0.21
CA VAL A 17 -10.57 -14.81 -0.56
C VAL A 17 -10.17 -14.06 -1.82
N GLU A 18 -9.35 -13.04 -1.67
CA GLU A 18 -8.81 -12.27 -2.80
C GLU A 18 -7.91 -13.12 -3.68
N ALA A 19 -7.09 -14.00 -3.10
CA ALA A 19 -6.21 -14.89 -3.84
C ALA A 19 -6.99 -15.84 -4.77
N ARG A 20 -8.09 -16.45 -4.28
CA ARG A 20 -8.97 -17.30 -5.09
C ARG A 20 -9.59 -16.52 -6.24
N ALA A 21 -10.15 -15.35 -5.95
CA ALA A 21 -10.75 -14.49 -6.96
C ALA A 21 -9.73 -14.00 -8.00
N ALA A 22 -8.51 -13.69 -7.57
CA ALA A 22 -7.40 -13.31 -8.45
C ALA A 22 -6.97 -14.45 -9.39
N VAL A 23 -6.96 -15.71 -8.91
CA VAL A 23 -6.66 -16.87 -9.77
C VAL A 23 -7.72 -17.04 -10.86
N HIS A 24 -9.01 -16.89 -10.54
CA HIS A 24 -10.07 -16.93 -11.55
C HIS A 24 -9.92 -15.79 -12.56
N ALA A 25 -9.71 -14.57 -12.09
CA ALA A 25 -9.50 -13.42 -12.97
C ALA A 25 -8.25 -13.58 -13.86
N ALA A 26 -7.19 -14.18 -13.35
CA ALA A 26 -5.99 -14.47 -14.13
C ALA A 26 -6.23 -15.56 -15.19
N TYR A 27 -7.06 -16.56 -14.89
CA TYR A 27 -7.45 -17.61 -15.85
C TYR A 27 -8.27 -17.04 -17.02
N ASP A 28 -9.18 -16.12 -16.73
CA ASP A 28 -10.03 -15.48 -17.74
C ASP A 28 -9.31 -14.39 -18.56
N HIS A 29 -8.15 -13.93 -18.08
CA HIS A 29 -7.38 -12.89 -18.75
C HIS A 29 -6.60 -13.43 -19.94
N VAL A 30 -6.72 -12.74 -21.10
CA VAL A 30 -5.92 -13.04 -22.29
C VAL A 30 -4.58 -12.27 -22.22
N GLY A 31 -3.54 -12.94 -21.77
CA GLY A 31 -2.21 -12.35 -21.65
C GLY A 31 -1.42 -12.92 -20.47
N PRO A 32 -0.16 -12.49 -20.29
CA PRO A 32 0.66 -12.96 -19.16
C PRO A 32 0.21 -12.32 -17.85
N VAL A 33 0.07 -13.14 -16.79
CA VAL A 33 -0.26 -12.69 -15.45
C VAL A 33 0.77 -13.20 -14.46
N TYR A 34 1.30 -12.33 -13.64
CA TYR A 34 2.15 -12.64 -12.51
C TYR A 34 1.36 -12.51 -11.21
N LEU A 35 1.07 -13.64 -10.57
CA LEU A 35 0.44 -13.71 -9.25
C LEU A 35 1.53 -13.84 -8.19
N ARG A 36 1.62 -12.85 -7.30
CA ARG A 36 2.55 -12.86 -6.19
C ARG A 36 1.82 -13.22 -4.90
N PHE A 37 2.17 -14.32 -4.28
CA PHE A 37 1.63 -14.74 -2.99
C PHE A 37 2.66 -14.55 -1.89
N GLY A 38 2.22 -14.04 -0.73
CA GLY A 38 3.00 -14.05 0.49
C GLY A 38 3.14 -15.47 1.06
N ARG A 39 4.17 -15.70 1.87
CA ARG A 39 4.40 -16.98 2.55
C ARG A 39 3.68 -17.10 3.89
N LEU A 40 3.44 -15.96 4.54
CA LEU A 40 2.75 -15.91 5.84
C LEU A 40 1.25 -16.12 5.69
N ALA A 41 0.66 -16.79 6.66
CA ALA A 41 -0.78 -16.76 6.85
C ALA A 41 -1.18 -15.34 7.28
N VAL A 42 -2.20 -14.79 6.64
CA VAL A 42 -2.74 -13.45 6.90
C VAL A 42 -4.20 -13.56 7.35
N PRO A 43 -4.71 -12.59 8.12
CA PRO A 43 -6.12 -12.52 8.45
C PRO A 43 -6.99 -12.39 7.20
N VAL A 44 -8.18 -12.99 7.22
CA VAL A 44 -9.19 -12.77 6.18
C VAL A 44 -9.82 -11.40 6.41
N ILE A 45 -9.68 -10.51 5.44
CA ILE A 45 -10.20 -9.13 5.48
C ILE A 45 -11.28 -8.88 4.43
N ASN A 46 -11.36 -9.74 3.41
CA ASN A 46 -12.30 -9.64 2.30
C ASN A 46 -13.48 -10.62 2.43
N ASP A 47 -13.86 -11.02 3.64
CA ASP A 47 -14.96 -11.97 3.89
C ASP A 47 -16.33 -11.33 3.60
N ARG A 48 -16.67 -11.30 2.32
CA ARG A 48 -17.95 -10.82 1.80
C ARG A 48 -18.50 -11.85 0.79
N GLU A 49 -19.77 -12.20 0.90
CA GLU A 49 -20.44 -13.14 -0.02
C GLU A 49 -20.39 -12.68 -1.49
N ASP A 50 -20.36 -11.35 -1.71
CA ASP A 50 -20.37 -10.72 -3.03
C ASP A 50 -18.99 -10.23 -3.47
N TYR A 51 -17.89 -10.73 -2.88
CA TYR A 51 -16.54 -10.28 -3.21
C TYR A 51 -16.24 -10.44 -4.71
N LYS A 52 -15.89 -9.34 -5.36
CA LYS A 52 -15.53 -9.30 -6.78
C LYS A 52 -14.10 -8.82 -6.95
N PHE A 53 -13.35 -9.54 -7.77
CA PHE A 53 -12.02 -9.15 -8.19
C PHE A 53 -12.07 -8.60 -9.62
N GLU A 54 -11.57 -7.40 -9.80
CA GLU A 54 -11.42 -6.77 -11.09
C GLU A 54 -9.96 -6.32 -11.26
N ILE A 55 -9.32 -6.78 -12.34
CA ILE A 55 -7.94 -6.40 -12.68
C ILE A 55 -7.90 -4.88 -12.92
N GLY A 56 -6.95 -4.21 -12.29
CA GLY A 56 -6.79 -2.76 -12.45
C GLY A 56 -7.63 -1.91 -11.48
N LYS A 57 -8.39 -2.55 -10.56
CA LYS A 57 -9.17 -1.82 -9.55
C LYS A 57 -8.66 -2.06 -8.14
N GLY A 58 -8.49 -0.97 -7.38
CA GLY A 58 -8.23 -0.98 -5.95
C GLY A 58 -9.51 -0.97 -5.12
N ILE A 59 -9.38 -1.13 -3.80
CA ILE A 59 -10.51 -1.05 -2.85
C ILE A 59 -10.15 -0.16 -1.68
N VAL A 60 -11.02 0.81 -1.36
CA VAL A 60 -10.97 1.55 -0.10
C VAL A 60 -11.51 0.64 1.01
N LEU A 61 -10.66 0.21 1.92
CA LEU A 61 -11.02 -0.63 3.06
C LEU A 61 -11.36 0.21 4.30
N LYS A 62 -10.78 1.39 4.42
CA LYS A 62 -11.02 2.33 5.50
C LYS A 62 -10.94 3.76 4.96
N GLU A 63 -11.96 4.55 5.25
CA GLU A 63 -11.96 5.97 4.93
C GLU A 63 -11.07 6.77 5.90
N GLY A 64 -10.49 7.87 5.39
CA GLY A 64 -9.68 8.78 6.18
C GLY A 64 -9.42 10.10 5.47
N THR A 65 -8.92 11.10 6.21
CA THR A 65 -8.78 12.47 5.71
C THR A 65 -7.38 13.07 5.85
N ASP A 66 -6.50 12.48 6.68
CA ASP A 66 -5.20 13.07 7.01
C ASP A 66 -4.04 12.50 6.21
N VAL A 67 -4.13 11.21 5.86
CA VAL A 67 -3.11 10.49 5.09
C VAL A 67 -3.76 9.31 4.36
N THR A 68 -3.34 9.03 3.13
CA THR A 68 -3.70 7.81 2.41
C THR A 68 -2.58 6.79 2.49
N ILE A 69 -2.90 5.58 2.90
CA ILE A 69 -2.01 4.41 2.90
C ILE A 69 -2.44 3.50 1.75
N PHE A 70 -1.63 3.42 0.70
CA PHE A 70 -1.76 2.40 -0.33
C PHE A 70 -0.95 1.18 0.07
N ALA A 71 -1.59 0.06 0.27
CA ALA A 71 -0.95 -1.18 0.67
C ALA A 71 -1.26 -2.31 -0.32
N THR A 72 -0.45 -3.36 -0.32
CA THR A 72 -0.64 -4.54 -1.15
C THR A 72 -0.20 -5.82 -0.43
N GLY A 73 -0.84 -6.94 -0.73
CA GLY A 73 -0.52 -8.22 -0.13
C GLY A 73 -0.68 -8.23 1.39
N LEU A 74 0.27 -8.84 2.10
CA LEU A 74 0.32 -8.92 3.57
C LEU A 74 0.17 -7.55 4.23
N GLU A 75 0.76 -6.51 3.65
CA GLU A 75 0.81 -5.18 4.24
C GLU A 75 -0.57 -4.48 4.33
N VAL A 76 -1.59 -5.04 3.70
CA VAL A 76 -2.96 -4.50 3.82
C VAL A 76 -3.50 -4.70 5.23
N SER A 77 -3.34 -5.89 5.82
CA SER A 77 -3.77 -6.16 7.20
C SER A 77 -2.96 -5.34 8.20
N GLU A 78 -1.64 -5.26 8.04
CA GLU A 78 -0.77 -4.44 8.89
C GLU A 78 -1.13 -2.96 8.80
N SER A 79 -1.44 -2.46 7.61
CA SER A 79 -1.87 -1.06 7.40
C SER A 79 -3.23 -0.76 8.06
N LEU A 80 -4.17 -1.70 8.07
CA LEU A 80 -5.45 -1.55 8.78
C LEU A 80 -5.25 -1.46 10.29
N GLU A 81 -4.38 -2.30 10.87
CA GLU A 81 -4.05 -2.22 12.30
C GLU A 81 -3.28 -0.92 12.62
N ALA A 82 -2.32 -0.53 11.79
CA ALA A 82 -1.62 0.76 11.93
C ALA A 82 -2.60 1.94 11.91
N ALA A 83 -3.61 1.92 11.03
CA ALA A 83 -4.63 2.96 10.97
C ALA A 83 -5.46 3.05 12.25
N LYS A 84 -5.80 1.91 12.90
CA LYS A 84 -6.45 1.90 14.21
C LYS A 84 -5.56 2.48 15.32
N MET A 85 -4.25 2.23 15.24
CA MET A 85 -3.31 2.82 16.20
C MET A 85 -3.19 4.33 16.00
N LEU A 86 -3.16 4.82 14.75
CA LEU A 86 -3.10 6.24 14.41
C LEU A 86 -4.32 7.03 14.88
N GLU A 87 -5.51 6.41 14.96
CA GLU A 87 -6.71 7.03 15.50
C GLU A 87 -6.54 7.48 16.97
N LYS A 88 -5.74 6.76 17.77
CA LYS A 88 -5.43 7.13 19.16
C LYS A 88 -4.68 8.47 19.25
N ASP A 89 -3.98 8.83 18.17
CA ASP A 89 -3.27 10.11 18.02
C ASP A 89 -4.06 11.13 17.19
N ALA A 90 -5.36 10.90 17.01
CA ALA A 90 -6.25 11.74 16.21
C ALA A 90 -5.79 11.90 14.73
N ILE A 91 -5.15 10.88 14.17
CA ILE A 91 -4.77 10.84 12.76
C ILE A 91 -5.75 9.92 12.02
N SER A 92 -6.52 10.49 11.10
CA SER A 92 -7.49 9.78 10.28
C SER A 92 -6.82 9.26 9.00
N ALA A 93 -6.42 7.98 9.01
CA ALA A 93 -5.78 7.33 7.87
C ALA A 93 -6.80 6.61 6.99
N GLU A 94 -6.76 6.91 5.68
CA GLU A 94 -7.42 6.12 4.66
C GLU A 94 -6.53 4.91 4.32
N VAL A 95 -7.12 3.71 4.22
CA VAL A 95 -6.39 2.51 3.81
C VAL A 95 -7.00 1.94 2.55
N ILE A 96 -6.15 1.77 1.54
CA ILE A 96 -6.52 1.29 0.21
C ILE A 96 -5.71 0.05 -0.12
N ASN A 97 -6.40 -1.02 -0.46
CA ASN A 97 -5.81 -2.22 -1.02
C ASN A 97 -5.58 -2.05 -2.53
N ILE A 98 -4.33 -1.95 -2.94
CA ILE A 98 -3.88 -1.99 -4.33
C ILE A 98 -3.53 -3.44 -4.68
N ARG A 99 -4.54 -4.21 -5.03
CA ARG A 99 -4.41 -5.63 -5.35
C ARG A 99 -3.83 -5.92 -6.73
N THR A 100 -3.91 -4.96 -7.65
CA THR A 100 -3.27 -5.00 -8.97
C THR A 100 -2.25 -3.86 -9.07
N ILE A 101 -0.97 -4.20 -9.16
CA ILE A 101 0.12 -3.22 -9.25
C ILE A 101 0.29 -2.75 -10.70
N LYS A 102 -0.07 -3.63 -11.66
CA LYS A 102 -0.09 -3.33 -13.09
C LYS A 102 -1.22 -4.11 -13.78
N PRO A 103 -2.17 -3.44 -14.45
CA PRO A 103 -2.37 -2.00 -14.41
C PRO A 103 -2.77 -1.54 -13.00
N ILE A 104 -2.37 -0.33 -12.62
CA ILE A 104 -2.79 0.26 -11.35
C ILE A 104 -4.08 1.06 -11.53
N ASP A 105 -4.89 1.19 -10.48
CA ASP A 105 -6.08 2.05 -10.46
C ASP A 105 -5.68 3.52 -10.32
N GLU A 106 -5.35 4.15 -11.44
CA GLU A 106 -4.88 5.53 -11.47
C GLU A 106 -5.92 6.53 -10.97
N GLU A 107 -7.21 6.29 -11.27
CA GLU A 107 -8.30 7.15 -10.84
C GLU A 107 -8.41 7.18 -9.31
N LEU A 108 -8.37 5.99 -8.69
CA LEU A 108 -8.40 5.85 -7.24
C LEU A 108 -7.16 6.48 -6.58
N VAL A 109 -5.98 6.25 -7.16
CA VAL A 109 -4.73 6.85 -6.65
C VAL A 109 -4.81 8.37 -6.67
N VAL A 110 -5.25 8.97 -7.77
CA VAL A 110 -5.38 10.43 -7.93
C VAL A 110 -6.43 10.99 -6.98
N ALA A 111 -7.60 10.37 -6.88
CA ALA A 111 -8.69 10.83 -6.03
C ALA A 111 -8.28 10.86 -4.55
N SER A 112 -7.69 9.79 -4.05
CA SER A 112 -7.26 9.66 -2.66
C SER A 112 -6.08 10.58 -2.32
N ALA A 113 -5.09 10.67 -3.21
CA ALA A 113 -3.99 11.60 -3.03
C ALA A 113 -4.43 13.07 -3.00
N THR A 114 -5.41 13.43 -3.83
CA THR A 114 -5.99 14.77 -3.84
C THR A 114 -6.78 15.07 -2.56
N LYS A 115 -7.49 14.07 -2.03
CA LYS A 115 -8.26 14.16 -0.78
C LYS A 115 -7.35 14.43 0.42
N THR A 116 -6.37 13.59 0.65
CA THR A 116 -5.53 13.63 1.87
C THR A 116 -4.27 14.48 1.75
N LYS A 117 -3.80 14.72 0.52
CA LYS A 117 -2.56 15.46 0.19
C LYS A 117 -1.28 14.89 0.81
N LYS A 118 -1.35 13.68 1.31
CA LYS A 118 -0.23 12.93 1.91
C LYS A 118 -0.42 11.45 1.60
N VAL A 119 0.57 10.86 0.99
CA VAL A 119 0.54 9.47 0.55
C VAL A 119 1.64 8.68 1.22
N VAL A 120 1.31 7.49 1.67
CA VAL A 120 2.24 6.47 2.12
C VAL A 120 1.95 5.19 1.33
N THR A 121 2.98 4.52 0.84
CA THR A 121 2.83 3.17 0.27
C THR A 121 3.49 2.15 1.17
N VAL A 122 2.89 0.98 1.32
CA VAL A 122 3.39 -0.10 2.17
C VAL A 122 3.41 -1.40 1.38
N GLU A 123 4.60 -2.01 1.30
CA GLU A 123 4.81 -3.24 0.54
C GLU A 123 5.90 -4.13 1.16
N GLU A 124 5.63 -5.41 1.31
CA GLU A 124 6.64 -6.42 1.65
C GLU A 124 7.51 -6.73 0.43
N HIS A 125 8.26 -5.74 0.00
CA HIS A 125 9.09 -5.76 -1.21
C HIS A 125 10.13 -4.64 -1.15
N SER A 126 11.13 -4.68 -2.06
CA SER A 126 12.00 -3.52 -2.26
C SER A 126 11.17 -2.28 -2.63
N VAL A 127 11.49 -1.14 -2.03
CA VAL A 127 10.87 0.15 -2.39
C VAL A 127 11.17 0.57 -3.83
N ILE A 128 12.09 -0.13 -4.52
CA ILE A 128 12.48 0.15 -5.91
C ILE A 128 11.71 -0.78 -6.84
N GLY A 129 10.93 -0.21 -7.74
CA GLY A 129 10.22 -0.94 -8.80
C GLY A 129 8.91 -1.63 -8.41
N GLY A 130 8.50 -1.59 -7.12
CA GLY A 130 7.26 -2.18 -6.62
C GLY A 130 6.04 -1.24 -6.65
N LEU A 131 5.16 -1.40 -5.65
CA LEU A 131 3.95 -0.59 -5.47
C LEU A 131 4.28 0.89 -5.35
N GLY A 132 5.25 1.23 -4.50
CA GLY A 132 5.63 2.62 -4.26
C GLY A 132 6.11 3.33 -5.53
N SER A 133 6.81 2.61 -6.42
CA SER A 133 7.21 3.18 -7.71
C SER A 133 6.01 3.37 -8.64
N ALA A 134 5.07 2.41 -8.69
CA ALA A 134 3.86 2.52 -9.51
C ALA A 134 2.99 3.72 -9.10
N VAL A 135 2.77 3.88 -7.79
CA VAL A 135 2.04 5.04 -7.25
C VAL A 135 2.77 6.36 -7.55
N ALA A 136 4.11 6.38 -7.40
CA ALA A 136 4.91 7.58 -7.67
C ALA A 136 4.82 8.01 -9.14
N GLU A 137 4.81 7.09 -10.09
CA GLU A 137 4.63 7.35 -11.52
C GLU A 137 3.31 8.07 -11.77
N VAL A 138 2.19 7.54 -11.25
CA VAL A 138 0.86 8.16 -11.37
C VAL A 138 0.82 9.55 -10.72
N LEU A 139 1.36 9.68 -9.51
CA LEU A 139 1.32 10.95 -8.79
C LEU A 139 2.17 12.02 -9.47
N CYS A 140 3.34 11.64 -9.99
CA CYS A 140 4.21 12.58 -10.68
C CYS A 140 3.55 13.20 -11.92
N GLU A 141 2.79 12.38 -12.67
CA GLU A 141 2.14 12.81 -13.90
C GLU A 141 0.80 13.52 -13.68
N LYS A 142 -0.01 13.04 -12.72
CA LYS A 142 -1.43 13.42 -12.63
C LYS A 142 -1.80 14.21 -11.38
N ALA A 143 -1.12 13.98 -10.26
CA ALA A 143 -1.45 14.61 -8.97
C ALA A 143 -0.21 14.75 -8.08
N PRO A 144 0.74 15.65 -8.39
CA PRO A 144 1.98 15.78 -7.62
C PRO A 144 1.72 15.93 -6.12
N THR A 145 2.05 14.90 -5.37
CA THR A 145 1.74 14.79 -3.93
C THR A 145 2.96 14.28 -3.17
N LYS A 146 3.15 14.80 -1.95
CA LYS A 146 4.21 14.27 -1.06
C LYS A 146 3.91 12.83 -0.73
N MET A 147 4.86 11.97 -1.01
CA MET A 147 4.75 10.54 -0.82
C MET A 147 5.94 9.99 -0.03
N MET A 148 5.66 9.01 0.83
CA MET A 148 6.66 8.16 1.47
C MET A 148 6.42 6.69 1.10
N ARG A 149 7.49 5.95 0.95
CA ARG A 149 7.46 4.51 0.66
C ARG A 149 7.98 3.75 1.86
N ILE A 150 7.20 2.81 2.36
CA ILE A 150 7.55 1.85 3.40
C ILE A 150 7.73 0.49 2.73
N GLY A 151 8.87 -0.12 2.93
CA GLY A 151 9.27 -1.40 2.33
C GLY A 151 10.75 -1.66 2.62
N VAL A 152 11.32 -2.66 1.98
CA VAL A 152 12.74 -2.99 2.13
C VAL A 152 13.60 -1.99 1.35
N ASN A 153 14.47 -1.26 2.07
CA ASN A 153 15.31 -0.21 1.52
C ASN A 153 16.61 -0.79 0.93
N ASP A 154 16.61 -1.11 -0.36
CA ASP A 154 17.76 -1.50 -1.19
C ASP A 154 18.85 -2.30 -0.43
N ARG A 155 18.45 -3.39 0.17
CA ARG A 155 19.32 -4.31 0.91
C ARG A 155 18.92 -5.76 0.67
N PHE A 156 19.85 -6.66 0.81
CA PHE A 156 19.57 -8.08 0.74
C PHE A 156 18.63 -8.53 1.85
N GLY A 157 17.78 -9.50 1.54
CA GLY A 157 16.98 -10.18 2.54
C GLY A 157 17.87 -10.99 3.51
N GLU A 158 17.32 -11.26 4.69
CA GLU A 158 17.98 -12.06 5.72
C GLU A 158 17.21 -13.36 5.96
N SER A 159 17.89 -14.36 6.51
CA SER A 159 17.25 -15.59 6.96
C SER A 159 16.77 -15.42 8.39
N GLY A 160 15.55 -15.88 8.67
CA GLY A 160 14.95 -15.84 10.01
C GLY A 160 13.46 -16.19 9.99
N PRO A 161 12.84 -16.25 11.18
CA PRO A 161 11.40 -16.36 11.29
C PRO A 161 10.71 -15.16 10.64
N ALA A 162 9.71 -15.42 9.78
CA ALA A 162 9.14 -14.39 8.92
C ALA A 162 8.53 -13.20 9.72
N VAL A 163 7.83 -13.49 10.83
CA VAL A 163 7.25 -12.44 11.70
C VAL A 163 8.33 -11.55 12.32
N GLU A 164 9.45 -12.14 12.77
CA GLU A 164 10.57 -11.38 13.32
C GLU A 164 11.23 -10.49 12.25
N LEU A 165 11.29 -10.95 11.00
CA LEU A 165 11.81 -10.16 9.89
C LEU A 165 10.86 -9.00 9.53
N ILE A 166 9.54 -9.21 9.50
CA ILE A 166 8.56 -8.14 9.32
C ILE A 166 8.75 -7.07 10.38
N HIS A 167 8.86 -7.46 11.66
CA HIS A 167 9.14 -6.52 12.76
C HIS A 167 10.49 -5.80 12.59
N LYS A 168 11.56 -6.54 12.28
CA LYS A 168 12.90 -5.99 12.07
C LYS A 168 12.98 -4.94 10.96
N TYR A 169 12.17 -5.12 9.92
CA TYR A 169 12.08 -4.20 8.80
C TYR A 169 11.07 -3.07 9.02
N GLU A 170 10.45 -3.00 10.21
CA GLU A 170 9.41 -2.02 10.55
C GLU A 170 8.22 -2.05 9.57
N LEU A 171 7.88 -3.27 9.09
CA LEU A 171 6.77 -3.54 8.19
C LEU A 171 5.52 -4.02 8.92
N ASP A 172 5.57 -4.22 10.23
CA ASP A 172 4.42 -4.48 11.07
C ASP A 172 3.61 -3.20 11.37
N ALA A 173 2.45 -3.37 11.94
CA ALA A 173 1.54 -2.25 12.25
C ALA A 173 2.20 -1.18 13.15
N GLU A 174 3.04 -1.59 14.11
CA GLU A 174 3.74 -0.69 15.01
C GLU A 174 4.79 0.15 14.24
N GLY A 175 5.58 -0.48 13.39
CA GLY A 175 6.58 0.18 12.54
C GLY A 175 5.92 1.18 11.58
N ILE A 176 4.87 0.75 10.87
CA ILE A 176 4.09 1.60 9.95
C ILE A 176 3.53 2.82 10.70
N CYS A 177 2.87 2.59 11.85
CA CYS A 177 2.29 3.66 12.67
C CYS A 177 3.36 4.67 13.11
N LYS A 178 4.48 4.21 13.66
CA LYS A 178 5.61 5.03 14.10
C LYS A 178 6.19 5.89 12.97
N ILE A 179 6.38 5.32 11.80
CA ILE A 179 6.90 6.04 10.62
C ILE A 179 5.93 7.14 10.20
N ILE A 180 4.63 6.86 10.12
CA ILE A 180 3.60 7.84 9.74
C ILE A 180 3.54 8.99 10.77
N GLN A 181 3.56 8.69 12.07
CA GLN A 181 3.60 9.70 13.13
C GLN A 181 4.80 10.65 13.00
N GLN A 182 5.99 10.10 12.72
CA GLN A 182 7.20 10.93 12.54
C GLN A 182 7.06 11.90 11.37
N VAL A 183 6.44 11.47 10.28
CA VAL A 183 6.19 12.33 9.11
C VAL A 183 5.19 13.43 9.44
N GLN A 184 4.11 13.09 10.13
CA GLN A 184 3.10 14.07 10.55
C GLN A 184 3.72 15.15 11.46
N ARG A 185 4.54 14.76 12.46
CA ARG A 185 5.23 15.69 13.34
C ARG A 185 6.18 16.61 12.59
N ARG A 186 7.02 16.11 11.67
CA ARG A 186 7.94 16.92 10.86
C ARG A 186 7.22 17.96 10.00
N LEU A 187 6.03 17.63 9.49
CA LEU A 187 5.21 18.55 8.70
C LEU A 187 4.55 19.63 9.57
N SER A 188 4.17 19.30 10.80
CA SER A 188 3.62 20.25 11.77
C SER A 188 4.67 21.29 12.19
N TYR A 189 5.90 20.86 12.49
CA TYR A 189 7.01 21.78 12.82
C TYR A 189 7.32 22.75 11.68
N ARG A 190 7.33 22.32 10.43
CA ARG A 190 7.56 23.22 9.28
C ARG A 190 6.46 24.26 9.11
N ARG A 191 5.19 23.91 9.37
CA ARG A 191 4.07 24.88 9.32
C ARG A 191 4.19 25.92 10.43
N ILE A 192 4.57 25.53 11.64
CA ILE A 192 4.78 26.45 12.77
C ILE A 192 5.89 27.44 12.44
N TRP A 193 7.02 27.02 11.87
CA TRP A 193 8.11 27.91 11.48
C TRP A 193 7.73 28.88 10.35
N GLN A 194 6.93 28.44 9.38
CA GLN A 194 6.48 29.33 8.31
C GLN A 194 5.48 30.39 8.78
N SER A 195 4.68 30.13 9.83
CA SER A 195 3.78 31.11 10.41
C SER A 195 4.46 32.13 11.33
N PHE A 196 5.71 31.89 11.76
CA PHE A 196 6.49 32.85 12.54
C PHE A 196 7.27 33.85 11.66
N PHE A 197 7.40 33.59 10.37
CA PHE A 197 8.15 34.41 9.42
C PHE A 197 7.28 34.96 8.26
N ALA A 198 5.96 34.80 8.34
CA ALA A 198 4.99 35.43 7.46
C ALA A 198 4.29 36.59 8.18
#